data_6284e5eae14f553fc5c2e13495edb5fb
#
_entry.id   6284e5eae14f553fc5c2e13495edb5fb
#
_cell.length_a   1.000
_cell.length_b   1.000
_cell.length_c   1.000
_cell.angle_alpha   90.00
_cell.angle_beta   90.00
_cell.angle_gamma   90.00
#
_symmetry.space_group_name_H-M   'P 1'
#
loop_
_entity.id
_entity.type
_entity.pdbx_description
1 polymer ?
#
loop_
_entity_poly.entity_id
_entity_poly.type
_entity_poly.pdbx_seq_one_letter_code
_entity_poly.pdbx_strand_id
1 'polypeptide(L)'
;MVSVDAKQAAPAAGGRGLLSSWAQRHLNLCFVAGFLLVLLTYLVVSQQFAVTSPVAAVPTTPPHRKHQTVKSPGAGEAGFTQGGREGEGKAEARPAHEQQQQTGPPKAEGRARGVGKRDDDGAAKPFDNGKVVCSASPYSYTCDVFGDVRTNGTAHTVTLVPATSRPERREWSIQAYARFNMTGIPNVTVTQLDSTSALSPAPACTVTHRVPAIVLALGGHLGNYFHDFSDALVPLFVASRRYGGEVQLLAGNIQPWWLGKYEAVVRRLTKYDVLDLDHDDQVRCFRHVTVGLNMHKEFNIVPELVPGGVPLSMLNFTAFLRETYSLPRAAPIRLTNKKSSPPVDGKKMKKPRLMLLDRGHYRKLVNVPEIVKAAEKAGFEVTIADPRFNVRVKELALSVNSFDVLLGVHGAGLTNSAFLPPGAVVIQVVPYGKLEPMAQREFGDPAANMGLRYLEYSISVEESTLLETLGPDHPAIKDPDSVHRSGWDKVAEYYLGKQNVRVDVQRFAPTLALALDHLRQQ
;
A
#
# COMPACT_ATOMS: atom_id res chain seq x y z
N MET A 1 70.61 32.66 -22.00
CA MET A 1 70.71 32.55 -23.46
C MET A 1 69.38 31.97 -23.87
N VAL A 2 68.63 32.65 -24.50
CA VAL A 2 68.18 33.46 -25.61
C VAL A 2 66.70 33.69 -25.40
N SER A 3 66.31 34.93 -25.28
CA SER A 3 64.96 35.49 -25.39
C SER A 3 64.54 35.51 -26.85
N VAL A 4 63.24 35.33 -27.16
CA VAL A 4 62.61 35.95 -28.32
C VAL A 4 61.18 36.39 -27.98
N ASP A 5 60.92 37.60 -28.33
CA ASP A 5 59.85 38.51 -28.02
C ASP A 5 58.46 38.13 -28.51
N ALA A 6 57.46 38.59 -27.78
CA ALA A 6 56.08 38.69 -28.13
C ALA A 6 55.77 39.81 -29.09
N LYS A 7 54.87 39.65 -30.05
CA LYS A 7 54.16 40.75 -30.72
C LYS A 7 52.66 40.60 -30.47
N GLN A 8 52.15 41.61 -29.80
CA GLN A 8 50.73 41.91 -29.63
C GLN A 8 50.12 42.24 -30.98
N ALA A 9 48.92 41.69 -31.24
CA ALA A 9 47.97 42.23 -32.24
C ALA A 9 46.63 42.44 -31.56
N ALA A 10 46.13 43.67 -31.63
CA ALA A 10 44.84 44.10 -31.12
C ALA A 10 43.67 43.54 -31.91
N PRO A 11 42.50 43.30 -31.28
CA PRO A 11 41.33 42.84 -32.00
C PRO A 11 40.50 44.01 -32.56
N ALA A 12 40.03 43.83 -33.79
CA ALA A 12 39.07 44.70 -34.44
C ALA A 12 37.67 44.59 -33.82
N ALA A 13 37.10 45.72 -33.44
CA ALA A 13 35.70 45.87 -33.07
C ALA A 13 34.80 45.85 -34.29
N GLY A 14 33.69 45.09 -34.25
CA GLY A 14 32.66 45.18 -35.30
C GLY A 14 31.59 44.09 -35.24
N GLY A 15 30.38 44.41 -34.75
CA GLY A 15 29.18 43.84 -35.32
C GLY A 15 28.50 42.63 -34.68
N ARG A 16 28.15 42.66 -33.39
CA ARG A 16 27.24 41.66 -32.80
C ARG A 16 26.11 42.25 -31.95
N GLY A 17 25.53 43.37 -32.33
CA GLY A 17 24.52 44.05 -31.50
C GLY A 17 23.08 44.08 -32.02
N LEU A 18 22.82 43.77 -33.29
CA LEU A 18 21.50 43.99 -33.91
C LEU A 18 20.67 42.72 -34.14
N LEU A 19 21.26 41.56 -34.24
CA LEU A 19 20.53 40.29 -34.46
C LEU A 19 19.96 39.67 -33.14
N SER A 20 20.55 39.94 -31.97
CA SER A 20 20.08 39.44 -30.70
C SER A 20 18.80 40.12 -30.21
N SER A 21 18.62 41.42 -30.46
CA SER A 21 17.42 42.14 -30.03
C SER A 21 16.17 41.81 -30.87
N TRP A 22 16.34 41.47 -32.14
CA TRP A 22 15.24 41.05 -33.01
C TRP A 22 14.75 39.63 -32.63
N ALA A 23 15.65 38.68 -32.44
CA ALA A 23 15.33 37.33 -32.01
C ALA A 23 14.65 37.31 -30.62
N GLN A 24 15.13 38.13 -29.67
CA GLN A 24 14.55 38.27 -28.34
C GLN A 24 13.11 38.82 -28.37
N ARG A 25 12.85 39.80 -29.22
CA ARG A 25 11.50 40.38 -29.40
C ARG A 25 10.50 39.37 -29.99
N HIS A 26 10.90 38.59 -30.97
CA HIS A 26 10.05 37.56 -31.55
C HIS A 26 9.82 36.37 -30.60
N LEU A 27 10.82 35.97 -29.82
CA LEU A 27 10.68 34.94 -28.78
C LEU A 27 9.65 35.37 -27.71
N ASN A 28 9.74 36.61 -27.22
CA ASN A 28 8.79 37.15 -26.26
C ASN A 28 7.37 37.29 -26.84
N LEU A 29 7.22 37.64 -28.13
CA LEU A 29 5.90 37.70 -28.78
C LEU A 29 5.29 36.29 -28.90
N CYS A 30 6.07 35.26 -29.22
CA CYS A 30 5.62 33.86 -29.25
C CYS A 30 5.20 33.35 -27.88
N PHE A 31 5.92 33.70 -26.80
CA PHE A 31 5.53 33.35 -25.43
C PHE A 31 4.22 34.04 -25.02
N VAL A 32 4.06 35.34 -25.32
CA VAL A 32 2.81 36.05 -25.00
C VAL A 32 1.63 35.49 -25.80
N ALA A 33 1.81 35.22 -27.09
CA ALA A 33 0.77 34.63 -27.93
C ALA A 33 0.39 33.21 -27.45
N GLY A 34 1.38 32.38 -27.11
CA GLY A 34 1.16 31.03 -26.52
C GLY A 34 0.40 31.09 -25.20
N PHE A 35 0.77 32.01 -24.31
CA PHE A 35 0.08 32.19 -23.02
C PHE A 35 -1.37 32.64 -23.18
N LEU A 36 -1.63 33.60 -24.11
CA LEU A 36 -2.98 34.05 -24.42
C LEU A 36 -3.85 32.93 -25.02
N LEU A 37 -3.27 32.05 -25.83
CA LEU A 37 -3.98 30.93 -26.44
C LEU A 37 -4.36 29.89 -25.37
N VAL A 38 -3.47 29.57 -24.42
CA VAL A 38 -3.74 28.71 -23.27
C VAL A 38 -4.82 29.31 -22.35
N LEU A 39 -4.77 30.62 -22.12
CA LEU A 39 -5.77 31.32 -21.30
C LEU A 39 -7.14 31.30 -21.96
N LEU A 40 -7.21 31.48 -23.27
CA LEU A 40 -8.44 31.46 -24.05
C LEU A 40 -9.06 30.05 -24.08
N THR A 41 -8.24 29.01 -24.26
CA THR A 41 -8.71 27.63 -24.18
C THR A 41 -9.22 27.29 -22.79
N TYR A 42 -8.55 27.75 -21.73
CA TYR A 42 -9.01 27.56 -20.34
C TYR A 42 -10.37 28.25 -20.09
N LEU A 43 -10.55 29.50 -20.58
CA LEU A 43 -11.83 30.22 -20.45
C LEU A 43 -12.97 29.53 -21.19
N VAL A 44 -12.73 29.04 -22.42
CA VAL A 44 -13.74 28.33 -23.22
C VAL A 44 -14.13 27.01 -22.53
N VAL A 45 -13.17 26.23 -22.02
CA VAL A 45 -13.43 24.98 -21.30
C VAL A 45 -14.16 25.25 -19.98
N SER A 46 -13.78 26.27 -19.21
CA SER A 46 -14.44 26.62 -17.95
C SER A 46 -15.88 27.08 -18.14
N GLN A 47 -16.20 27.76 -19.25
CA GLN A 47 -17.57 28.12 -19.58
C GLN A 47 -18.43 26.89 -19.96
N GLN A 48 -17.87 25.87 -20.59
CA GLN A 48 -18.61 24.64 -20.88
C GLN A 48 -18.99 23.86 -19.61
N PHE A 49 -18.15 23.89 -18.56
CA PHE A 49 -18.47 23.28 -17.26
C PHE A 49 -19.48 24.08 -16.43
N ALA A 50 -19.58 25.40 -16.64
CA ALA A 50 -20.55 26.25 -15.93
C ALA A 50 -22.01 26.03 -16.41
N VAL A 51 -22.20 25.52 -17.62
CA VAL A 51 -23.55 25.34 -18.23
C VAL A 51 -24.17 23.98 -17.90
N THR A 52 -23.45 23.03 -17.30
CA THR A 52 -23.93 21.67 -17.07
C THR A 52 -24.27 21.33 -15.62
N SER A 53 -24.38 22.30 -14.72
CA SER A 53 -24.87 22.06 -13.36
C SER A 53 -26.37 22.37 -13.24
N PRO A 54 -27.26 21.37 -13.11
CA PRO A 54 -28.66 21.66 -12.82
C PRO A 54 -28.80 22.14 -11.37
N VAL A 55 -29.26 23.36 -11.21
CA VAL A 55 -29.70 23.90 -9.92
C VAL A 55 -30.94 23.13 -9.50
N ALA A 56 -30.82 22.30 -8.47
CA ALA A 56 -31.97 21.69 -7.81
C ALA A 56 -32.77 22.77 -7.07
N ALA A 57 -33.94 23.09 -7.57
CA ALA A 57 -34.89 23.98 -6.95
C ALA A 57 -35.48 23.34 -5.69
N VAL A 58 -35.41 24.06 -4.58
CA VAL A 58 -36.08 23.75 -3.30
C VAL A 58 -37.60 23.99 -3.48
N PRO A 59 -38.48 23.03 -3.18
CA PRO A 59 -39.91 23.30 -3.14
C PRO A 59 -40.31 23.95 -1.82
N THR A 60 -40.85 25.16 -1.89
CA THR A 60 -41.59 25.83 -0.84
C THR A 60 -42.97 25.19 -0.71
N THR A 61 -43.31 24.79 0.49
CA THR A 61 -44.68 24.36 0.90
C THR A 61 -45.66 25.51 0.91
N PRO A 62 -46.96 25.25 0.60
CA PRO A 62 -48.07 25.82 1.33
C PRO A 62 -49.16 24.78 1.68
N PRO A 63 -50.21 25.12 2.44
CA PRO A 63 -50.70 24.29 3.53
C PRO A 63 -52.02 23.55 3.27
N HIS A 64 -52.25 22.56 4.13
CA HIS A 64 -53.52 21.95 4.55
C HIS A 64 -54.70 21.77 3.56
N ARG A 65 -55.11 20.53 3.35
CA ARG A 65 -56.52 20.12 3.42
C ARG A 65 -56.72 18.67 3.86
N LYS A 66 -57.78 18.49 4.64
CA LYS A 66 -58.20 17.36 5.46
C LYS A 66 -58.85 16.20 4.64
N HIS A 67 -58.82 15.02 5.30
CA HIS A 67 -59.76 13.88 5.29
C HIS A 67 -59.91 13.02 4.05
N GLN A 68 -59.59 11.73 4.15
CA GLN A 68 -60.55 10.70 4.50
C GLN A 68 -59.92 9.31 4.69
N THR A 69 -60.40 8.63 5.69
CA THR A 69 -60.13 7.29 6.18
C THR A 69 -60.63 6.19 5.25
N VAL A 70 -59.88 5.05 5.10
CA VAL A 70 -60.49 3.73 5.01
C VAL A 70 -59.57 2.69 5.69
N LYS A 71 -60.23 1.80 6.41
CA LYS A 71 -59.85 0.85 7.43
C LYS A 71 -58.99 -0.33 7.01
N SER A 72 -58.27 -0.82 8.00
CA SER A 72 -57.55 -2.10 8.22
C SER A 72 -58.43 -3.37 7.97
N PRO A 73 -57.88 -4.63 8.05
CA PRO A 73 -57.38 -5.22 9.32
C PRO A 73 -56.11 -6.09 9.09
N GLY A 74 -55.35 -6.54 10.01
CA GLY A 74 -55.38 -6.73 11.42
C GLY A 74 -54.31 -7.74 11.84
N ALA A 75 -53.83 -7.57 13.05
CA ALA A 75 -53.28 -8.50 14.03
C ALA A 75 -51.83 -8.97 13.84
N GLY A 76 -50.93 -8.96 14.81
CA GLY A 76 -51.07 -9.07 16.24
C GLY A 76 -49.79 -8.66 16.97
N GLU A 77 -50.05 -8.14 18.14
CA GLU A 77 -49.11 -7.72 19.20
C GLU A 77 -48.34 -8.89 19.83
N ALA A 78 -47.13 -8.65 20.29
CA ALA A 78 -46.70 -9.07 21.61
C ALA A 78 -45.52 -8.19 22.07
N GLY A 79 -45.80 -7.31 22.99
CA GLY A 79 -44.81 -6.58 23.77
C GLY A 79 -44.23 -7.45 24.88
N PHE A 80 -43.02 -7.09 25.34
CA PHE A 80 -42.63 -7.39 26.70
C PHE A 80 -41.76 -6.25 27.29
N THR A 81 -42.15 -5.88 28.45
CA THR A 81 -41.69 -4.80 29.30
C THR A 81 -40.40 -5.08 30.03
N GLN A 82 -39.79 -3.96 30.45
CA GLN A 82 -38.72 -3.75 31.43
C GLN A 82 -38.71 -4.67 32.66
N GLY A 83 -37.52 -4.92 33.19
CA GLY A 83 -37.27 -5.35 34.55
C GLY A 83 -35.79 -5.51 34.84
N GLY A 84 -35.20 -4.60 35.58
CA GLY A 84 -33.83 -4.62 36.05
C GLY A 84 -33.60 -5.58 37.20
N ARG A 85 -32.35 -5.92 37.44
CA ARG A 85 -31.69 -5.85 38.76
C ARG A 85 -30.27 -6.37 38.73
N GLU A 86 -29.47 -5.74 39.53
CA GLU A 86 -28.10 -5.95 39.93
C GLU A 86 -27.76 -7.36 40.36
N GLY A 87 -26.51 -7.75 40.22
CA GLY A 87 -25.91 -8.94 40.82
C GLY A 87 -24.40 -9.00 40.58
N GLU A 88 -23.63 -8.53 41.57
CA GLU A 88 -22.18 -8.69 41.67
C GLU A 88 -21.77 -10.15 41.74
N GLY A 89 -20.66 -10.50 41.14
CA GLY A 89 -20.02 -11.80 41.29
C GLY A 89 -18.57 -11.79 40.83
N LYS A 90 -17.66 -11.48 41.76
CA LYS A 90 -16.22 -11.75 41.65
C LYS A 90 -15.96 -13.26 41.50
N ALA A 91 -15.07 -13.62 40.57
CA ALA A 91 -14.33 -14.86 40.66
C ALA A 91 -12.90 -14.67 40.12
N GLU A 92 -11.97 -14.95 41.02
CA GLU A 92 -10.52 -14.91 40.87
C GLU A 92 -9.99 -15.97 39.89
N ALA A 93 -8.97 -15.58 39.17
CA ALA A 93 -8.11 -16.49 38.43
C ALA A 93 -7.04 -17.13 39.34
N ARG A 94 -6.77 -18.39 39.18
CA ARG A 94 -5.49 -19.01 39.54
C ARG A 94 -5.08 -20.09 38.52
N PRO A 95 -3.76 -20.33 38.33
CA PRO A 95 -3.22 -20.99 37.15
C PRO A 95 -3.01 -22.50 37.36
N ALA A 96 -3.06 -23.26 36.28
CA ALA A 96 -2.68 -24.66 36.27
C ALA A 96 -1.33 -24.88 35.59
N HIS A 97 -0.51 -25.65 36.30
CA HIS A 97 0.85 -26.07 36.06
C HIS A 97 1.06 -26.90 34.77
N GLU A 98 2.18 -26.68 34.20
CA GLU A 98 3.18 -27.46 33.49
C GLU A 98 3.13 -28.99 33.73
N GLN A 99 3.15 -29.74 32.62
CA GLN A 99 3.86 -31.04 32.60
C GLN A 99 4.55 -31.24 31.25
N GLN A 100 5.87 -31.23 31.34
CA GLN A 100 6.81 -31.68 30.32
C GLN A 100 6.67 -33.18 30.10
N GLN A 101 6.58 -33.63 28.85
CA GLN A 101 7.09 -34.95 28.48
C GLN A 101 8.00 -34.85 27.27
N GLN A 102 9.27 -35.07 27.50
CA GLN A 102 10.32 -35.33 26.53
C GLN A 102 10.06 -36.70 25.87
N THR A 103 10.06 -36.72 24.54
CA THR A 103 10.43 -37.91 23.78
C THR A 103 11.34 -37.49 22.63
N GLY A 104 12.48 -38.15 22.60
CA GLY A 104 13.61 -37.90 21.70
C GLY A 104 13.35 -38.32 20.24
N PRO A 105 14.31 -38.03 19.33
CA PRO A 105 14.12 -38.13 17.89
C PRO A 105 14.25 -39.59 17.39
N PRO A 106 13.50 -39.99 16.34
CA PRO A 106 13.79 -41.26 15.66
C PRO A 106 14.88 -41.06 14.60
N LYS A 107 15.75 -42.06 14.56
CA LYS A 107 16.91 -42.22 13.67
C LYS A 107 16.52 -42.30 12.21
N ALA A 108 17.39 -41.73 11.40
CA ALA A 108 17.42 -41.91 9.96
C ALA A 108 17.79 -43.37 9.60
N GLU A 109 16.97 -43.98 8.77
CA GLU A 109 17.40 -45.14 7.96
C GLU A 109 17.20 -44.79 6.48
N GLY A 110 18.32 -44.79 5.77
CA GLY A 110 18.37 -44.60 4.34
C GLY A 110 17.91 -45.82 3.57
N ARG A 111 17.24 -45.58 2.45
CA ARG A 111 17.24 -46.57 1.37
C ARG A 111 17.26 -45.85 0.01
N ALA A 112 18.20 -46.35 -0.80
CA ALA A 112 18.59 -45.81 -2.07
C ALA A 112 17.66 -46.22 -3.23
N ARG A 113 17.67 -45.36 -4.27
CA ARG A 113 17.58 -45.63 -5.70
C ARG A 113 16.38 -46.41 -6.24
N GLY A 114 15.54 -45.69 -6.95
CA GLY A 114 14.76 -46.17 -8.07
C GLY A 114 14.78 -45.13 -9.17
N VAL A 115 15.61 -45.37 -10.21
CA VAL A 115 15.59 -44.64 -11.47
C VAL A 115 14.31 -45.06 -12.18
N GLY A 116 13.28 -44.25 -12.12
CA GLY A 116 12.03 -44.41 -12.88
C GLY A 116 12.21 -43.79 -14.27
N LYS A 117 12.01 -44.61 -15.28
CA LYS A 117 11.93 -44.28 -16.70
C LYS A 117 11.00 -43.10 -16.94
N ARG A 118 11.46 -42.20 -17.81
CA ARG A 118 10.58 -41.22 -18.49
C ARG A 118 9.70 -42.00 -19.46
N ASP A 119 8.44 -42.15 -19.12
CA ASP A 119 7.40 -42.50 -20.08
C ASP A 119 6.88 -41.22 -20.70
N ASP A 120 7.36 -40.99 -21.93
CA ASP A 120 6.92 -39.91 -22.80
C ASP A 120 5.70 -40.43 -23.57
N ASP A 121 4.53 -40.34 -22.93
CA ASP A 121 3.24 -40.52 -23.60
C ASP A 121 2.36 -39.29 -23.31
N GLY A 122 2.39 -38.37 -24.28
CA GLY A 122 1.66 -37.09 -24.27
C GLY A 122 0.12 -37.17 -24.35
N ALA A 123 -0.52 -38.14 -23.69
CA ALA A 123 -1.95 -38.15 -23.48
C ALA A 123 -2.27 -37.35 -22.21
N ALA A 124 -2.82 -36.16 -22.38
CA ALA A 124 -3.32 -35.35 -21.27
C ALA A 124 -4.34 -36.18 -20.47
N LYS A 125 -4.01 -36.50 -19.19
CA LYS A 125 -4.96 -37.15 -18.27
C LYS A 125 -6.27 -36.35 -18.29
N PRO A 126 -7.44 -37.01 -18.37
CA PRO A 126 -8.71 -36.34 -18.31
C PRO A 126 -8.78 -35.50 -17.03
N PHE A 127 -9.29 -34.27 -17.15
CA PHE A 127 -9.43 -33.37 -16.02
C PHE A 127 -10.28 -34.04 -14.93
N ASP A 128 -9.78 -34.06 -13.70
CA ASP A 128 -10.63 -34.19 -12.54
C ASP A 128 -11.74 -33.11 -12.59
N ASN A 129 -12.88 -33.36 -11.96
CA ASN A 129 -14.04 -32.44 -11.97
C ASN A 129 -13.70 -30.99 -11.55
N GLY A 130 -12.48 -30.78 -11.10
CA GLY A 130 -12.01 -29.51 -10.59
C GLY A 130 -12.69 -29.13 -9.28
N LYS A 131 -12.35 -27.99 -8.75
CA LYS A 131 -12.97 -27.43 -7.53
C LYS A 131 -12.85 -25.92 -7.49
N VAL A 132 -13.81 -25.30 -6.79
CA VAL A 132 -13.77 -23.90 -6.38
C VAL A 132 -13.58 -23.86 -4.87
N VAL A 133 -12.55 -23.15 -4.40
CA VAL A 133 -12.27 -22.97 -2.98
C VAL A 133 -12.23 -21.46 -2.72
N CYS A 134 -13.29 -20.95 -2.07
CA CYS A 134 -13.38 -19.54 -1.73
C CYS A 134 -13.12 -19.34 -0.25
N SER A 135 -12.44 -18.25 0.09
CA SER A 135 -12.10 -17.86 1.46
C SER A 135 -12.35 -16.38 1.68
N ALA A 136 -12.86 -16.05 2.86
CA ALA A 136 -13.01 -14.68 3.33
C ALA A 136 -11.93 -14.36 4.36
N SER A 137 -11.30 -13.20 4.21
CA SER A 137 -10.47 -12.58 5.23
C SER A 137 -11.20 -11.37 5.82
N PRO A 138 -10.69 -10.72 6.88
CA PRO A 138 -11.28 -9.48 7.37
C PRO A 138 -11.33 -8.33 6.34
N TYR A 139 -10.57 -8.42 5.26
CA TYR A 139 -10.41 -7.35 4.27
C TYR A 139 -10.91 -7.72 2.88
N SER A 140 -10.84 -8.99 2.48
CA SER A 140 -11.06 -9.41 1.09
C SER A 140 -11.72 -10.78 1.01
N TYR A 141 -12.31 -11.06 -0.15
CA TYR A 141 -12.84 -12.36 -0.51
C TYR A 141 -12.14 -12.86 -1.78
N THR A 142 -11.65 -14.08 -1.75
CA THR A 142 -10.87 -14.67 -2.85
C THR A 142 -11.36 -16.06 -3.17
N CYS A 143 -11.21 -16.49 -4.45
CA CYS A 143 -11.48 -17.86 -4.87
C CYS A 143 -10.31 -18.44 -5.64
N ASP A 144 -9.89 -19.65 -5.31
CA ASP A 144 -9.04 -20.51 -6.13
C ASP A 144 -9.89 -21.50 -6.91
N VAL A 145 -9.75 -21.50 -8.23
CA VAL A 145 -10.51 -22.34 -9.16
C VAL A 145 -9.56 -23.27 -9.87
N PHE A 146 -9.77 -24.57 -9.73
CA PHE A 146 -8.91 -25.63 -10.29
C PHE A 146 -9.70 -26.50 -11.27
N GLY A 147 -9.10 -26.90 -12.41
CA GLY A 147 -9.71 -27.77 -13.40
C GLY A 147 -9.70 -27.16 -14.81
N ASP A 148 -10.75 -27.36 -15.62
CA ASP A 148 -10.98 -26.60 -16.85
C ASP A 148 -11.62 -25.25 -16.50
N VAL A 149 -10.75 -24.24 -16.36
CA VAL A 149 -11.16 -22.89 -15.92
C VAL A 149 -11.08 -21.95 -17.09
N ARG A 150 -12.17 -21.26 -17.39
CA ARG A 150 -12.30 -20.34 -18.52
C ARG A 150 -12.59 -18.94 -18.02
N THR A 151 -11.76 -17.97 -18.42
CA THR A 151 -11.96 -16.55 -18.13
C THR A 151 -12.51 -15.85 -19.37
N ASN A 152 -13.47 -14.97 -19.17
CA ASN A 152 -13.94 -14.03 -20.19
C ASN A 152 -13.83 -12.62 -19.57
N GLY A 153 -12.92 -11.81 -20.10
CA GLY A 153 -12.59 -10.52 -19.53
C GLY A 153 -13.72 -9.53 -19.63
N THR A 154 -14.25 -9.29 -20.84
CA THR A 154 -15.33 -8.33 -21.08
C THR A 154 -16.64 -8.66 -20.35
N ALA A 155 -16.86 -9.96 -20.04
CA ALA A 155 -17.99 -10.41 -19.23
C ALA A 155 -17.69 -10.45 -17.72
N HIS A 156 -16.44 -10.19 -17.31
CA HIS A 156 -15.96 -10.35 -15.93
C HIS A 156 -16.33 -11.70 -15.30
N THR A 157 -16.10 -12.80 -16.03
CA THR A 157 -16.46 -14.14 -15.57
C THR A 157 -15.27 -15.08 -15.52
N VAL A 158 -15.30 -15.98 -14.52
CA VAL A 158 -14.39 -17.13 -14.39
C VAL A 158 -15.23 -18.37 -14.21
N THR A 159 -15.20 -19.27 -15.18
CA THR A 159 -16.09 -20.42 -15.25
C THR A 159 -15.31 -21.72 -15.08
N LEU A 160 -15.67 -22.54 -14.09
CA LEU A 160 -15.21 -23.92 -13.97
C LEU A 160 -16.14 -24.84 -14.75
N VAL A 161 -15.58 -25.56 -15.72
CA VAL A 161 -16.27 -26.56 -16.53
C VAL A 161 -15.97 -27.95 -15.96
N PRO A 162 -16.96 -28.67 -15.44
CA PRO A 162 -16.72 -30.01 -14.89
C PRO A 162 -16.47 -31.03 -16.00
N ALA A 163 -15.56 -31.99 -15.77
CA ALA A 163 -15.27 -33.08 -16.70
C ALA A 163 -16.36 -34.18 -16.69
N THR A 164 -17.02 -34.35 -15.56
CA THR A 164 -18.11 -35.34 -15.36
C THR A 164 -19.32 -34.70 -14.70
N SER A 165 -20.43 -35.46 -14.62
CA SER A 165 -21.68 -34.95 -14.07
C SER A 165 -21.54 -34.33 -12.67
N ARG A 166 -21.93 -33.04 -12.53
CA ARG A 166 -22.12 -32.36 -11.25
C ARG A 166 -23.56 -31.91 -11.13
N PRO A 167 -24.21 -32.16 -9.98
CA PRO A 167 -25.63 -31.83 -9.81
C PRO A 167 -25.91 -30.35 -9.53
N GLU A 168 -24.90 -29.54 -9.17
CA GLU A 168 -25.13 -28.19 -8.69
C GLU A 168 -24.31 -27.14 -9.45
N ARG A 169 -25.02 -26.14 -10.00
CA ARG A 169 -24.45 -24.86 -10.39
C ARG A 169 -24.27 -24.00 -9.15
N ARG A 170 -23.09 -23.37 -9.01
CA ARG A 170 -22.79 -22.43 -7.94
C ARG A 170 -22.16 -21.18 -8.49
N GLU A 171 -22.43 -20.05 -7.85
CA GLU A 171 -21.87 -18.75 -8.24
C GLU A 171 -21.38 -17.99 -7.02
N TRP A 172 -20.27 -17.25 -7.21
CA TRP A 172 -19.67 -16.33 -6.25
C TRP A 172 -19.37 -15.02 -6.95
N SER A 173 -19.64 -13.91 -6.28
CA SER A 173 -19.35 -12.57 -6.77
C SER A 173 -18.14 -12.03 -5.98
N ILE A 174 -17.03 -11.80 -6.67
CA ILE A 174 -15.73 -11.45 -6.08
C ILE A 174 -15.31 -10.08 -6.58
N GLN A 175 -15.11 -9.12 -5.68
CA GLN A 175 -14.39 -7.91 -6.01
C GLN A 175 -12.90 -8.23 -6.01
N ALA A 176 -12.25 -8.23 -7.20
CA ALA A 176 -10.88 -8.74 -7.35
C ALA A 176 -9.80 -7.78 -6.80
N TYR A 177 -10.11 -7.06 -5.73
CA TYR A 177 -9.25 -6.13 -5.00
C TYR A 177 -9.00 -6.65 -3.57
N ALA A 178 -7.98 -6.11 -2.91
CA ALA A 178 -7.60 -6.57 -1.58
C ALA A 178 -8.47 -6.03 -0.43
N ARG A 179 -9.48 -5.21 -0.74
CA ARG A 179 -10.46 -4.69 0.23
C ARG A 179 -11.88 -4.85 -0.28
N PHE A 180 -12.83 -5.02 0.66
CA PHE A 180 -14.25 -5.03 0.38
C PHE A 180 -14.81 -3.67 -0.02
N ASN A 181 -15.94 -3.69 -0.73
CA ASN A 181 -16.80 -2.54 -0.98
C ASN A 181 -16.11 -1.34 -1.65
N MET A 182 -15.16 -1.61 -2.53
CA MET A 182 -14.45 -0.57 -3.27
C MET A 182 -15.28 -0.03 -4.42
N THR A 183 -15.61 1.27 -4.35
CA THR A 183 -16.34 1.96 -5.42
C THR A 183 -15.51 1.96 -6.72
N GLY A 184 -16.19 1.72 -7.85
CA GLY A 184 -15.56 1.74 -9.17
C GLY A 184 -14.77 0.49 -9.54
N ILE A 185 -14.78 -0.55 -8.70
CA ILE A 185 -14.20 -1.85 -9.05
C ILE A 185 -15.34 -2.84 -9.31
N PRO A 186 -15.48 -3.36 -10.55
CA PRO A 186 -16.51 -4.34 -10.89
C PRO A 186 -16.24 -5.67 -10.19
N ASN A 187 -17.32 -6.42 -9.94
CA ASN A 187 -17.21 -7.78 -9.46
C ASN A 187 -16.89 -8.73 -10.62
N VAL A 188 -16.10 -9.75 -10.31
CA VAL A 188 -15.88 -10.93 -11.16
C VAL A 188 -16.80 -12.04 -10.67
N THR A 189 -17.61 -12.59 -11.58
CA THR A 189 -18.48 -13.73 -11.27
C THR A 189 -17.73 -15.03 -11.48
N VAL A 190 -17.52 -15.78 -10.40
CA VAL A 190 -16.97 -17.14 -10.45
C VAL A 190 -18.13 -18.11 -10.52
N THR A 191 -18.20 -18.91 -11.59
CA THR A 191 -19.28 -19.87 -11.82
C THR A 191 -18.72 -21.30 -11.88
N GLN A 192 -19.25 -22.18 -11.09
CA GLN A 192 -19.11 -23.63 -11.27
C GLN A 192 -20.34 -24.13 -12.04
N LEU A 193 -20.15 -24.65 -13.25
CA LEU A 193 -21.23 -25.20 -14.04
C LEU A 193 -21.67 -26.55 -13.50
N ASP A 194 -22.95 -26.87 -13.70
CA ASP A 194 -23.48 -28.24 -13.64
C ASP A 194 -23.32 -28.93 -15.00
N SER A 195 -23.55 -30.24 -15.05
CA SER A 195 -23.46 -31.03 -16.28
C SER A 195 -24.75 -31.02 -17.11
N THR A 196 -25.83 -30.45 -16.57
CA THR A 196 -27.18 -30.51 -17.16
C THR A 196 -27.54 -29.20 -17.85
N SER A 197 -26.73 -28.15 -17.75
CA SER A 197 -26.97 -26.83 -18.34
C SER A 197 -26.82 -26.81 -19.86
N ALA A 198 -27.71 -27.49 -20.57
CA ALA A 198 -27.89 -27.28 -22.01
C ALA A 198 -28.29 -25.82 -22.35
N LEU A 199 -28.73 -25.04 -21.35
CA LEU A 199 -29.22 -23.67 -21.49
C LEU A 199 -28.09 -22.60 -21.49
N SER A 200 -26.88 -22.93 -21.03
CA SER A 200 -25.73 -22.01 -21.09
C SER A 200 -24.47 -22.83 -21.27
N PRO A 201 -24.08 -23.18 -22.49
CA PRO A 201 -22.88 -23.94 -22.75
C PRO A 201 -21.66 -23.12 -22.28
N ALA A 202 -20.65 -23.81 -21.76
CA ALA A 202 -19.39 -23.18 -21.40
C ALA A 202 -18.79 -22.46 -22.62
N PRO A 203 -18.29 -21.22 -22.48
CA PRO A 203 -17.70 -20.51 -23.61
C PRO A 203 -16.52 -21.31 -24.17
N ALA A 204 -16.39 -21.39 -25.52
CA ALA A 204 -15.27 -22.12 -26.15
C ALA A 204 -13.93 -21.42 -25.89
N CYS A 205 -12.89 -22.20 -25.62
CA CYS A 205 -11.54 -21.65 -25.48
C CYS A 205 -11.04 -21.06 -26.80
N THR A 206 -10.59 -19.81 -26.77
CA THR A 206 -9.89 -19.19 -27.90
C THR A 206 -8.36 -19.22 -27.69
N VAL A 207 -7.92 -19.11 -26.42
CA VAL A 207 -6.51 -19.17 -26.03
C VAL A 207 -6.34 -20.11 -24.83
N THR A 208 -5.38 -21.02 -24.90
CA THR A 208 -5.05 -21.93 -23.79
C THR A 208 -3.69 -21.61 -23.21
N HIS A 209 -3.65 -21.41 -21.90
CA HIS A 209 -2.42 -21.14 -21.15
C HIS A 209 -1.98 -22.38 -20.36
N ARG A 210 -0.66 -22.63 -20.34
CA ARG A 210 -0.07 -23.72 -19.54
C ARG A 210 0.23 -23.31 -18.10
N VAL A 211 0.29 -22.00 -17.84
CA VAL A 211 0.57 -21.41 -16.52
C VAL A 211 -0.73 -21.04 -15.82
N PRO A 212 -0.75 -20.98 -14.48
CA PRO A 212 -1.91 -20.48 -13.74
C PRO A 212 -2.14 -18.98 -13.98
N ALA A 213 -3.33 -18.49 -13.62
CA ALA A 213 -3.63 -17.07 -13.68
C ALA A 213 -4.01 -16.50 -12.31
N ILE A 214 -3.78 -15.19 -12.17
CA ILE A 214 -4.32 -14.37 -11.07
C ILE A 214 -5.16 -13.26 -11.68
N VAL A 215 -6.43 -13.21 -11.34
CA VAL A 215 -7.37 -12.13 -11.66
C VAL A 215 -7.33 -11.13 -10.51
N LEU A 216 -6.96 -9.89 -10.82
CA LEU A 216 -6.87 -8.79 -9.84
C LEU A 216 -7.44 -7.50 -10.42
N ALA A 217 -7.71 -6.52 -9.56
CA ALA A 217 -8.10 -5.18 -9.98
C ALA A 217 -7.06 -4.14 -9.53
N LEU A 218 -6.77 -3.16 -10.39
CA LEU A 218 -5.90 -2.02 -10.15
C LEU A 218 -6.74 -0.74 -10.12
N GLY A 219 -7.25 -0.37 -8.96
CA GLY A 219 -8.12 0.80 -8.77
C GLY A 219 -8.26 1.12 -7.28
N GLY A 220 -9.46 1.49 -6.87
CA GLY A 220 -9.74 1.75 -5.45
C GLY A 220 -8.85 2.84 -4.86
N HIS A 221 -8.05 2.50 -3.87
CA HIS A 221 -7.16 3.45 -3.19
C HIS A 221 -5.77 3.61 -3.84
N LEU A 222 -5.49 2.94 -4.98
CA LEU A 222 -4.20 3.06 -5.64
C LEU A 222 -3.91 4.51 -6.06
N GLY A 223 -2.66 4.91 -5.91
CA GLY A 223 -2.21 6.30 -6.00
C GLY A 223 -1.90 6.90 -4.64
N ASN A 224 -2.51 6.40 -3.58
CA ASN A 224 -1.98 6.59 -2.24
C ASN A 224 -0.83 5.59 -2.02
N TYR A 225 0.35 6.10 -1.75
CA TYR A 225 1.58 5.29 -1.68
C TYR A 225 1.54 4.16 -0.64
N PHE A 226 0.80 4.33 0.47
CA PHE A 226 0.57 3.26 1.44
C PHE A 226 -0.28 2.13 0.82
N HIS A 227 -1.36 2.50 0.14
CA HIS A 227 -2.27 1.53 -0.48
C HIS A 227 -1.64 0.84 -1.70
N ASP A 228 -0.75 1.53 -2.45
CA ASP A 228 0.04 0.88 -3.51
C ASP A 228 0.78 -0.36 -2.98
N PHE A 229 1.31 -0.29 -1.75
CA PHE A 229 2.00 -1.42 -1.11
C PHE A 229 1.05 -2.36 -0.38
N SER A 230 0.21 -1.82 0.50
CA SER A 230 -0.66 -2.60 1.38
C SER A 230 -1.71 -3.39 0.61
N ASP A 231 -2.35 -2.76 -0.40
CA ASP A 231 -3.50 -3.32 -1.09
C ASP A 231 -3.13 -4.02 -2.40
N ALA A 232 -1.95 -3.72 -2.99
CA ALA A 232 -1.56 -4.31 -4.26
C ALA A 232 -0.24 -5.07 -4.19
N LEU A 233 0.90 -4.41 -3.93
CA LEU A 233 2.21 -5.03 -4.09
C LEU A 233 2.46 -6.19 -3.12
N VAL A 234 2.10 -6.04 -1.83
CA VAL A 234 2.25 -7.10 -0.82
C VAL A 234 1.31 -8.28 -1.10
N PRO A 235 -0.01 -8.09 -1.32
CA PRO A 235 -0.89 -9.20 -1.67
C PRO A 235 -0.54 -9.87 -3.00
N LEU A 236 -0.11 -9.10 -4.01
CA LEU A 236 0.33 -9.66 -5.29
C LEU A 236 1.62 -10.47 -5.14
N PHE A 237 2.58 -10.01 -4.31
CA PHE A 237 3.77 -10.79 -3.98
C PHE A 237 3.40 -12.13 -3.32
N VAL A 238 2.48 -12.12 -2.35
CA VAL A 238 2.01 -13.35 -1.69
C VAL A 238 1.35 -14.30 -2.68
N ALA A 239 0.46 -13.79 -3.54
CA ALA A 239 -0.29 -14.61 -4.49
C ALA A 239 0.60 -15.22 -5.58
N SER A 240 1.63 -14.47 -6.07
CA SER A 240 2.41 -14.85 -7.25
C SER A 240 3.74 -15.52 -6.95
N ARG A 241 4.35 -15.26 -5.77
CA ARG A 241 5.73 -15.69 -5.47
C ARG A 241 5.96 -17.20 -5.61
N ARG A 242 4.96 -18.01 -5.26
CA ARG A 242 5.01 -19.48 -5.36
C ARG A 242 5.21 -19.99 -6.78
N TYR A 243 4.90 -19.20 -7.79
CA TYR A 243 4.98 -19.62 -9.20
C TYR A 243 6.32 -19.28 -9.86
N GLY A 244 7.24 -18.58 -9.19
CA GLY A 244 8.57 -18.26 -9.75
C GLY A 244 8.52 -17.41 -11.04
N GLY A 245 7.44 -16.66 -11.22
CA GLY A 245 7.16 -15.87 -12.43
C GLY A 245 6.36 -16.60 -13.50
N GLU A 246 6.09 -17.90 -13.34
CA GLU A 246 5.26 -18.68 -14.28
C GLU A 246 3.77 -18.52 -13.93
N VAL A 247 3.26 -17.31 -14.03
CA VAL A 247 1.86 -16.96 -13.75
C VAL A 247 1.41 -15.83 -14.66
N GLN A 248 0.19 -15.92 -15.20
CA GLN A 248 -0.43 -14.88 -16.00
C GLN A 248 -1.22 -13.94 -15.10
N LEU A 249 -0.98 -12.64 -15.18
CA LEU A 249 -1.80 -11.63 -14.51
C LEU A 249 -2.88 -11.13 -15.47
N LEU A 250 -4.14 -11.14 -14.99
CA LEU A 250 -5.33 -10.62 -15.65
C LEU A 250 -5.83 -9.47 -14.78
N ALA A 251 -5.58 -8.23 -15.18
CA ALA A 251 -5.86 -7.06 -14.36
C ALA A 251 -7.06 -6.27 -14.92
N GLY A 252 -8.07 -6.08 -14.10
CA GLY A 252 -9.13 -5.10 -14.34
C GLY A 252 -8.76 -3.73 -13.80
N ASN A 253 -9.45 -2.68 -14.24
CA ASN A 253 -9.18 -1.28 -13.86
C ASN A 253 -7.71 -0.88 -14.05
N ILE A 254 -7.09 -1.31 -15.15
CA ILE A 254 -5.68 -1.04 -15.41
C ILE A 254 -5.38 0.44 -15.30
N GLN A 255 -4.35 0.76 -14.52
CA GLN A 255 -3.78 2.09 -14.37
C GLN A 255 -2.39 2.11 -15.02
N PRO A 256 -2.23 2.58 -16.26
CA PRO A 256 -0.92 2.55 -16.96
C PRO A 256 0.20 3.24 -16.18
N TRP A 257 -0.11 4.35 -15.51
CA TRP A 257 0.84 5.06 -14.66
C TRP A 257 1.33 4.20 -13.48
N TRP A 258 0.45 3.37 -12.90
CA TRP A 258 0.79 2.48 -11.78
C TRP A 258 1.67 1.32 -12.25
N LEU A 259 1.29 0.67 -13.36
CA LEU A 259 2.10 -0.39 -13.97
C LEU A 259 3.50 0.12 -14.36
N GLY A 260 3.61 1.31 -14.96
CA GLY A 260 4.89 1.93 -15.27
C GLY A 260 5.71 2.28 -14.03
N LYS A 261 5.07 2.79 -12.97
CA LYS A 261 5.73 3.11 -11.69
C LYS A 261 6.36 1.87 -11.03
N TYR A 262 5.67 0.74 -11.07
CA TYR A 262 6.08 -0.51 -10.41
C TYR A 262 6.52 -1.61 -11.38
N GLU A 263 6.81 -1.27 -12.63
CA GLU A 263 7.22 -2.22 -13.67
C GLU A 263 8.32 -3.19 -13.21
N ALA A 264 9.35 -2.68 -12.53
CA ALA A 264 10.45 -3.50 -12.05
C ALA A 264 10.00 -4.59 -11.06
N VAL A 265 8.99 -4.31 -10.24
CA VAL A 265 8.40 -5.27 -9.30
C VAL A 265 7.53 -6.26 -10.06
N VAL A 266 6.60 -5.78 -10.90
CA VAL A 266 5.66 -6.61 -11.64
C VAL A 266 6.41 -7.62 -12.54
N ARG A 267 7.44 -7.19 -13.27
CA ARG A 267 8.27 -8.08 -14.13
C ARG A 267 9.06 -9.15 -13.36
N ARG A 268 9.21 -9.02 -12.06
CA ARG A 268 9.80 -10.06 -11.21
C ARG A 268 8.75 -11.00 -10.60
N LEU A 269 7.48 -10.62 -10.63
CA LEU A 269 6.36 -11.44 -10.16
C LEU A 269 5.75 -12.28 -11.28
N THR A 270 5.83 -11.79 -12.52
CA THR A 270 5.42 -12.54 -13.72
C THR A 270 6.43 -12.34 -14.86
N LYS A 271 6.63 -13.39 -15.68
CA LYS A 271 7.42 -13.34 -16.92
C LYS A 271 6.59 -12.92 -18.13
N TYR A 272 5.28 -12.80 -17.96
CA TYR A 272 4.32 -12.51 -19.01
C TYR A 272 3.83 -11.07 -18.91
N ASP A 273 3.38 -10.52 -20.03
CA ASP A 273 2.72 -9.21 -20.01
C ASP A 273 1.40 -9.28 -19.22
N VAL A 274 1.10 -8.20 -18.50
CA VAL A 274 -0.18 -8.08 -17.80
C VAL A 274 -1.27 -7.88 -18.84
N LEU A 275 -2.28 -8.75 -18.82
CA LEU A 275 -3.44 -8.66 -19.72
C LEU A 275 -4.51 -7.74 -19.12
N ASP A 276 -5.07 -6.88 -19.96
CA ASP A 276 -6.19 -6.02 -19.60
C ASP A 276 -7.48 -6.82 -19.61
N LEU A 277 -7.96 -7.15 -18.41
CA LEU A 277 -9.18 -7.97 -18.24
C LEU A 277 -10.42 -7.28 -18.83
N ASP A 278 -10.52 -5.94 -18.66
CA ASP A 278 -11.72 -5.20 -19.03
C ASP A 278 -11.91 -5.10 -20.56
N HIS A 279 -10.82 -5.21 -21.33
CA HIS A 279 -10.80 -5.13 -22.79
C HIS A 279 -10.42 -6.46 -23.46
N ASP A 280 -10.33 -7.56 -22.69
CA ASP A 280 -9.99 -8.88 -23.23
C ASP A 280 -11.23 -9.60 -23.73
N ASP A 281 -11.39 -9.65 -25.05
CA ASP A 281 -12.48 -10.35 -25.74
C ASP A 281 -12.25 -11.85 -25.90
N GLN A 282 -11.07 -12.34 -25.49
CA GLN A 282 -10.69 -13.75 -25.60
C GLN A 282 -11.28 -14.58 -24.45
N VAL A 283 -11.65 -15.80 -24.76
CA VAL A 283 -11.92 -16.82 -23.75
C VAL A 283 -10.61 -17.56 -23.48
N ARG A 284 -9.98 -17.24 -22.34
CA ARG A 284 -8.68 -17.84 -21.96
C ARG A 284 -8.89 -19.00 -21.01
N CYS A 285 -8.23 -20.11 -21.32
CA CYS A 285 -8.38 -21.34 -20.57
C CYS A 285 -7.11 -21.65 -19.77
N PHE A 286 -7.32 -22.00 -18.50
CA PHE A 286 -6.28 -22.28 -17.52
C PHE A 286 -6.59 -23.55 -16.74
N ARG A 287 -5.57 -24.13 -16.09
CA ARG A 287 -5.77 -25.23 -15.13
C ARG A 287 -5.98 -24.74 -13.70
N HIS A 288 -5.61 -23.50 -13.41
CA HIS A 288 -5.80 -22.87 -12.12
C HIS A 288 -5.93 -21.36 -12.30
N VAL A 289 -6.94 -20.78 -11.67
CA VAL A 289 -7.14 -19.33 -11.60
C VAL A 289 -7.42 -18.94 -10.16
N THR A 290 -6.62 -17.99 -9.64
CA THR A 290 -6.93 -17.29 -8.38
C THR A 290 -7.66 -16.01 -8.72
N VAL A 291 -8.83 -15.77 -8.11
CA VAL A 291 -9.62 -14.55 -8.28
C VAL A 291 -9.55 -13.73 -7.00
N GLY A 292 -9.06 -12.51 -7.12
CA GLY A 292 -8.88 -11.58 -6.01
C GLY A 292 -7.50 -11.64 -5.35
N LEU A 293 -7.20 -10.60 -4.59
CA LEU A 293 -6.00 -10.48 -3.78
C LEU A 293 -6.35 -10.61 -2.29
N ASN A 294 -5.63 -11.47 -1.57
CA ASN A 294 -5.85 -11.66 -0.14
C ASN A 294 -4.91 -10.74 0.67
N MET A 295 -5.48 -9.75 1.34
CA MET A 295 -4.77 -8.92 2.31
C MET A 295 -4.86 -9.56 3.69
N HIS A 296 -3.72 -9.91 4.28
CA HIS A 296 -3.66 -10.54 5.59
C HIS A 296 -3.87 -9.53 6.72
N LYS A 297 -3.17 -8.40 6.66
CA LYS A 297 -3.23 -7.23 7.54
C LYS A 297 -2.73 -6.00 6.78
N GLU A 298 -2.93 -4.82 7.35
CA GLU A 298 -2.40 -3.56 6.81
C GLU A 298 -0.88 -3.67 6.61
N PHE A 299 -0.44 -3.48 5.37
CA PHE A 299 0.98 -3.48 4.97
C PHE A 299 1.80 -4.64 5.58
N ASN A 300 1.20 -5.83 5.67
CA ASN A 300 1.81 -6.94 6.40
C ASN A 300 1.49 -8.30 5.80
N ILE A 301 2.37 -9.26 6.03
CA ILE A 301 2.20 -10.68 5.69
C ILE A 301 2.11 -11.48 6.99
N VAL A 302 1.08 -12.29 7.09
CA VAL A 302 0.92 -13.29 8.15
C VAL A 302 1.34 -14.63 7.55
N PRO A 303 2.48 -15.22 7.95
CA PRO A 303 3.05 -16.40 7.30
C PRO A 303 2.10 -17.60 7.27
N GLU A 304 1.28 -17.76 8.31
CA GLU A 304 0.32 -18.87 8.48
C GLU A 304 -0.84 -18.79 7.48
N LEU A 305 -1.10 -17.59 6.91
CA LEU A 305 -2.16 -17.36 5.93
C LEU A 305 -1.66 -17.45 4.48
N VAL A 306 -0.38 -17.71 4.28
CA VAL A 306 0.20 -17.80 2.92
C VAL A 306 -0.23 -19.09 2.24
N PRO A 307 -0.86 -19.04 1.04
CA PRO A 307 -1.28 -20.24 0.33
C PRO A 307 -0.10 -21.14 -0.10
N GLY A 308 -0.29 -22.47 -0.02
CA GLY A 308 0.66 -23.45 -0.56
C GLY A 308 1.80 -23.85 0.37
N GLY A 309 1.75 -23.47 1.66
CA GLY A 309 2.68 -23.98 2.68
C GLY A 309 4.11 -23.42 2.60
N VAL A 310 4.38 -22.43 1.74
CA VAL A 310 5.66 -21.72 1.70
C VAL A 310 5.56 -20.50 2.64
N PRO A 311 6.26 -20.48 3.78
CA PRO A 311 6.14 -19.38 4.72
C PRO A 311 6.80 -18.12 4.14
N LEU A 312 5.99 -17.22 3.59
CA LEU A 312 6.43 -15.87 3.22
C LEU A 312 6.17 -14.91 4.38
N SER A 313 7.05 -13.94 4.53
CA SER A 313 6.98 -12.90 5.55
C SER A 313 7.33 -11.53 4.97
N MET A 314 7.19 -10.48 5.77
CA MET A 314 7.64 -9.14 5.38
C MET A 314 9.16 -9.07 5.15
N LEU A 315 9.96 -9.92 5.82
CA LEU A 315 11.40 -10.05 5.53
C LEU A 315 11.64 -10.55 4.10
N ASN A 316 10.85 -11.51 3.63
CA ASN A 316 10.94 -12.00 2.25
C ASN A 316 10.52 -10.92 1.24
N PHE A 317 9.48 -10.16 1.54
CA PHE A 317 9.03 -9.06 0.69
C PHE A 317 10.08 -7.94 0.60
N THR A 318 10.65 -7.49 1.72
CA THR A 318 11.70 -6.47 1.70
C THR A 318 13.00 -6.98 1.06
N ALA A 319 13.35 -8.27 1.23
CA ALA A 319 14.47 -8.89 0.51
C ALA A 319 14.21 -8.88 -1.00
N PHE A 320 13.01 -9.25 -1.44
CA PHE A 320 12.59 -9.17 -2.85
C PHE A 320 12.70 -7.74 -3.41
N LEU A 321 12.30 -6.72 -2.65
CA LEU A 321 12.46 -5.31 -3.05
C LEU A 321 13.95 -4.91 -3.16
N ARG A 322 14.80 -5.32 -2.19
CA ARG A 322 16.24 -5.07 -2.24
C ARG A 322 16.89 -5.67 -3.48
N GLU A 323 16.54 -6.90 -3.83
CA GLU A 323 17.00 -7.53 -5.05
C GLU A 323 16.48 -6.82 -6.29
N THR A 324 15.19 -6.46 -6.33
CA THR A 324 14.54 -5.80 -7.47
C THR A 324 15.21 -4.48 -7.82
N TYR A 325 15.52 -3.69 -6.81
CA TYR A 325 16.12 -2.36 -6.98
C TYR A 325 17.64 -2.33 -6.80
N SER A 326 18.28 -3.50 -6.55
CA SER A 326 19.73 -3.64 -6.31
C SER A 326 20.20 -2.74 -5.17
N LEU A 327 19.50 -2.77 -4.03
CA LEU A 327 19.81 -1.93 -2.88
C LEU A 327 21.06 -2.45 -2.16
N PRO A 328 22.10 -1.61 -1.97
CA PRO A 328 23.43 -2.07 -1.56
C PRO A 328 23.56 -2.40 -0.07
N ARG A 329 22.67 -1.85 0.79
CA ARG A 329 22.83 -2.01 2.24
C ARG A 329 21.92 -3.11 2.78
N ALA A 330 22.56 -4.06 3.49
CA ALA A 330 21.87 -5.16 4.19
C ALA A 330 21.80 -4.93 5.71
N ALA A 331 22.43 -3.88 6.23
CA ALA A 331 22.41 -3.51 7.65
C ALA A 331 22.64 -1.99 7.83
N PRO A 332 22.19 -1.40 8.94
CA PRO A 332 22.51 -0.03 9.29
C PRO A 332 23.99 0.12 9.69
N ILE A 333 24.42 1.33 9.96
CA ILE A 333 25.75 1.58 10.47
C ILE A 333 25.93 0.96 11.86
N ARG A 334 27.06 0.27 12.07
CA ARG A 334 27.43 -0.19 13.42
C ARG A 334 28.19 0.91 14.14
N LEU A 335 27.67 1.36 15.27
CA LEU A 335 28.31 2.33 16.14
C LEU A 335 29.13 1.56 17.18
N THR A 336 30.45 1.45 16.97
CA THR A 336 31.32 0.80 17.95
C THR A 336 31.42 1.64 19.21
N ASN A 337 31.19 1.03 20.38
CA ASN A 337 31.46 1.61 21.71
C ASN A 337 32.98 1.72 21.95
N LYS A 338 33.65 2.61 21.22
CA LYS A 338 35.07 2.86 21.49
C LYS A 338 35.25 3.84 22.67
N LYS A 339 35.19 3.29 23.89
CA LYS A 339 35.95 3.86 25.03
C LYS A 339 37.42 3.44 25.02
N SER A 340 37.85 2.62 24.07
CA SER A 340 39.19 1.99 24.11
C SER A 340 39.89 2.03 22.76
N SER A 341 40.28 3.18 22.28
CA SER A 341 41.45 3.48 21.45
C SER A 341 41.21 4.77 20.67
N PRO A 342 42.17 5.70 20.60
CA PRO A 342 42.11 6.86 19.74
C PRO A 342 42.04 6.37 18.27
N PRO A 343 41.38 7.13 17.37
CA PRO A 343 41.28 6.74 15.96
C PRO A 343 42.69 6.71 15.37
N VAL A 344 43.12 5.51 14.96
CA VAL A 344 44.29 5.36 14.08
C VAL A 344 43.81 5.88 12.72
N ASP A 345 44.48 6.88 12.17
CA ASP A 345 44.20 7.56 10.89
C ASP A 345 43.14 8.67 10.84
N GLY A 346 43.00 9.54 11.80
CA GLY A 346 42.31 10.83 11.62
C GLY A 346 40.92 10.80 10.96
N LYS A 347 40.34 9.62 10.66
CA LYS A 347 39.00 9.45 10.06
C LYS A 347 37.95 9.75 11.12
N LYS A 348 37.22 10.85 10.94
CA LYS A 348 36.01 11.15 11.72
C LYS A 348 35.08 9.94 11.73
N MET A 349 34.61 9.52 12.90
CA MET A 349 33.60 8.47 13.02
C MET A 349 32.36 8.87 12.19
N LYS A 350 31.89 7.96 11.32
CA LYS A 350 30.67 8.20 10.55
C LYS A 350 29.48 8.28 11.50
N LYS A 351 28.71 9.33 11.40
CA LYS A 351 27.46 9.49 12.13
C LYS A 351 26.37 8.65 11.48
N PRO A 352 25.38 8.12 12.25
CA PRO A 352 24.19 7.51 11.67
C PRO A 352 23.39 8.57 10.93
N ARG A 353 22.84 8.17 9.77
CA ARG A 353 22.06 9.05 8.89
C ARG A 353 20.57 8.95 9.21
N LEU A 354 19.96 10.09 9.48
CA LEU A 354 18.53 10.21 9.73
C LEU A 354 17.84 10.93 8.57
N MET A 355 16.85 10.29 7.96
CA MET A 355 15.94 10.92 7.00
C MET A 355 14.73 11.45 7.75
N LEU A 356 14.52 12.76 7.73
CA LEU A 356 13.32 13.41 8.23
C LEU A 356 12.36 13.66 7.07
N LEU A 357 11.19 13.02 7.11
CA LEU A 357 10.13 13.24 6.13
C LEU A 357 9.37 14.53 6.47
N ASP A 358 9.55 15.57 5.65
CA ASP A 358 8.81 16.83 5.78
C ASP A 358 7.62 16.84 4.81
N ARG A 359 6.42 16.78 5.35
CA ARG A 359 5.18 16.75 4.58
C ARG A 359 4.80 18.17 4.12
N GLY A 360 4.57 18.35 2.83
CA GLY A 360 4.14 19.65 2.28
C GLY A 360 2.68 20.04 2.61
N HIS A 361 1.82 19.04 2.91
CA HIS A 361 0.40 19.22 3.24
C HIS A 361 0.06 18.39 4.46
N TYR A 362 -0.97 18.70 5.20
CA TYR A 362 -1.51 17.98 6.36
C TYR A 362 -0.48 17.25 7.25
N ARG A 363 -0.63 17.37 8.54
CA ARG A 363 0.29 16.75 9.51
C ARG A 363 1.75 17.17 9.29
N LYS A 364 1.97 18.47 8.94
CA LYS A 364 3.30 19.04 8.81
C LYS A 364 3.98 19.11 10.16
N LEU A 365 5.28 18.92 10.17
CA LEU A 365 6.12 19.37 11.28
C LEU A 365 6.31 20.89 11.14
N VAL A 366 5.80 21.69 12.09
CA VAL A 366 5.87 23.15 11.99
C VAL A 366 7.17 23.74 12.52
N ASN A 367 7.98 22.93 13.24
CA ASN A 367 9.25 23.33 13.82
C ASN A 367 10.43 22.43 13.36
N VAL A 368 10.49 22.13 12.07
CA VAL A 368 11.54 21.28 11.47
C VAL A 368 12.96 21.70 11.87
N PRO A 369 13.35 23.00 11.86
CA PRO A 369 14.71 23.40 12.24
C PRO A 369 15.10 23.02 13.67
N GLU A 370 14.15 23.05 14.61
CA GLU A 370 14.36 22.66 16.01
C GLU A 370 14.59 21.15 16.14
N ILE A 371 13.79 20.35 15.40
CA ILE A 371 13.89 18.91 15.36
C ILE A 371 15.24 18.49 14.75
N VAL A 372 15.65 19.11 13.65
CA VAL A 372 16.95 18.87 13.01
C VAL A 372 18.08 19.15 14.01
N LYS A 373 18.07 20.32 14.67
CA LYS A 373 19.08 20.69 15.68
C LYS A 373 19.11 19.69 16.84
N ALA A 374 17.94 19.21 17.30
CA ALA A 374 17.88 18.21 18.36
C ALA A 374 18.48 16.86 17.91
N ALA A 375 18.17 16.41 16.70
CA ALA A 375 18.72 15.17 16.15
C ALA A 375 20.24 15.28 15.89
N GLU A 376 20.74 16.40 15.38
CA GLU A 376 22.17 16.65 15.20
C GLU A 376 22.91 16.70 16.53
N LYS A 377 22.32 17.33 17.55
CA LYS A 377 22.84 17.34 18.92
C LYS A 377 22.89 15.94 19.52
N ALA A 378 21.90 15.11 19.23
CA ALA A 378 21.88 13.70 19.63
C ALA A 378 22.99 12.89 18.94
N GLY A 379 23.51 13.32 17.78
CA GLY A 379 24.62 12.68 17.07
C GLY A 379 24.30 12.16 15.67
N PHE A 380 23.14 12.45 15.12
CA PHE A 380 22.76 12.08 13.75
C PHE A 380 23.32 13.05 12.69
N GLU A 381 23.47 12.56 11.47
CA GLU A 381 23.53 13.36 10.25
C GLU A 381 22.12 13.40 9.65
N VAL A 382 21.49 14.59 9.61
CA VAL A 382 20.09 14.74 9.24
C VAL A 382 19.96 15.19 7.79
N THR A 383 19.05 14.56 7.06
CA THR A 383 18.62 14.98 5.72
C THR A 383 17.11 15.14 5.73
N ILE A 384 16.63 16.30 5.33
CA ILE A 384 15.20 16.57 5.15
C ILE A 384 14.80 16.07 3.76
N ALA A 385 13.72 15.30 3.68
CA ALA A 385 13.19 14.75 2.45
C ALA A 385 11.70 15.07 2.30
N ASP A 386 11.29 15.55 1.12
CA ASP A 386 9.88 15.71 0.78
C ASP A 386 9.30 14.34 0.38
N PRO A 387 8.28 13.82 1.09
CA PRO A 387 7.68 12.52 0.77
C PRO A 387 6.90 12.51 -0.56
N ARG A 388 6.68 13.65 -1.19
CA ARG A 388 6.02 13.75 -2.51
C ARG A 388 6.93 13.35 -3.67
N PHE A 389 8.06 12.76 -3.40
CA PHE A 389 9.08 12.39 -4.37
C PHE A 389 8.53 12.15 -5.78
N ASN A 390 8.70 13.12 -6.66
CA ASN A 390 8.46 12.95 -8.10
C ASN A 390 9.69 12.30 -8.77
N VAL A 391 10.18 11.23 -8.12
CA VAL A 391 11.34 10.46 -8.57
C VAL A 391 10.94 9.03 -8.83
N ARG A 392 11.70 8.35 -9.67
CA ARG A 392 11.48 6.91 -9.93
C ARG A 392 11.64 6.10 -8.64
N VAL A 393 10.82 5.07 -8.47
CA VAL A 393 10.83 4.24 -7.25
C VAL A 393 12.22 3.67 -6.95
N LYS A 394 12.99 3.32 -7.98
CA LYS A 394 14.38 2.85 -7.81
C LYS A 394 15.28 3.90 -7.15
N GLU A 395 15.20 5.14 -7.57
CA GLU A 395 16.01 6.25 -7.02
C GLU A 395 15.61 6.55 -5.58
N LEU A 396 14.30 6.55 -5.31
CA LEU A 396 13.76 6.68 -3.96
C LEU A 396 14.25 5.54 -3.06
N ALA A 397 14.13 4.30 -3.51
CA ALA A 397 14.56 3.11 -2.77
C ALA A 397 16.06 3.14 -2.44
N LEU A 398 16.92 3.52 -3.41
CA LEU A 398 18.36 3.70 -3.20
C LEU A 398 18.65 4.81 -2.19
N SER A 399 17.94 5.94 -2.28
CA SER A 399 18.06 7.02 -1.32
C SER A 399 17.72 6.55 0.08
N VAL A 400 16.51 5.98 0.30
CA VAL A 400 16.06 5.49 1.61
C VAL A 400 16.98 4.41 2.18
N ASN A 401 17.45 3.48 1.33
CA ASN A 401 18.36 2.41 1.76
C ASN A 401 19.70 2.97 2.30
N SER A 402 20.06 4.21 1.99
CA SER A 402 21.29 4.84 2.48
C SER A 402 21.20 5.38 3.92
N PHE A 403 20.01 5.38 4.53
CA PHE A 403 19.76 5.89 5.88
C PHE A 403 19.68 4.78 6.93
N ASP A 404 19.89 5.15 8.19
CA ASP A 404 19.84 4.28 9.36
C ASP A 404 18.57 4.52 10.17
N VAL A 405 17.97 5.71 10.03
CA VAL A 405 16.74 6.13 10.71
C VAL A 405 15.81 6.83 9.73
N LEU A 406 14.55 6.48 9.74
CA LEU A 406 13.46 7.17 9.06
C LEU A 406 12.56 7.79 10.12
N LEU A 407 12.43 9.11 10.12
CA LEU A 407 11.57 9.88 11.03
C LEU A 407 10.47 10.58 10.22
N GLY A 408 9.22 10.41 10.62
CA GLY A 408 8.12 11.13 10.00
C GLY A 408 6.84 11.10 10.80
N VAL A 409 5.94 12.04 10.50
CA VAL A 409 4.57 12.02 11.04
C VAL A 409 3.77 10.93 10.31
N HIS A 410 2.92 10.23 11.06
CA HIS A 410 2.03 9.18 10.56
C HIS A 410 1.45 9.48 9.18
N GLY A 411 1.50 8.51 8.29
CA GLY A 411 0.93 8.53 6.95
C GLY A 411 1.83 7.92 5.87
N ALA A 412 1.33 7.90 4.64
CA ALA A 412 1.86 7.14 3.50
C ALA A 412 3.37 7.27 3.23
N GLY A 413 4.01 8.39 3.61
CA GLY A 413 5.47 8.55 3.48
C GLY A 413 6.28 7.52 4.26
N LEU A 414 5.74 7.01 5.38
CA LEU A 414 6.41 5.98 6.19
C LEU A 414 6.47 4.59 5.53
N THR A 415 5.70 4.37 4.46
CA THR A 415 5.82 3.16 3.62
C THR A 415 7.23 2.98 3.04
N ASN A 416 7.99 4.08 2.92
CA ASN A 416 9.40 4.04 2.54
C ASN A 416 10.27 3.20 3.47
N SER A 417 9.81 2.89 4.68
CA SER A 417 10.48 1.95 5.60
C SER A 417 10.79 0.60 4.97
N ALA A 418 10.00 0.16 3.96
CA ALA A 418 10.24 -1.07 3.22
C ALA A 418 11.62 -1.13 2.51
N PHE A 419 12.26 0.02 2.28
CA PHE A 419 13.57 0.09 1.63
C PHE A 419 14.73 0.26 2.60
N LEU A 420 14.46 0.49 3.87
CA LEU A 420 15.52 0.55 4.89
C LEU A 420 16.26 -0.78 4.99
N PRO A 421 17.54 -0.76 5.35
CA PRO A 421 18.25 -2.00 5.69
C PRO A 421 17.66 -2.62 6.97
N PRO A 422 17.56 -3.96 7.07
CA PRO A 422 17.17 -4.64 8.30
C PRO A 422 18.00 -4.18 9.49
N GLY A 423 17.37 -3.98 10.64
CA GLY A 423 18.01 -3.42 11.83
C GLY A 423 17.99 -1.89 11.90
N ALA A 424 17.61 -1.18 10.85
CA ALA A 424 17.40 0.27 10.89
C ALA A 424 16.20 0.66 11.78
N VAL A 425 16.04 1.95 12.04
CA VAL A 425 15.02 2.47 12.96
C VAL A 425 13.96 3.24 12.20
N VAL A 426 12.70 3.05 12.56
CA VAL A 426 11.57 3.90 12.16
C VAL A 426 11.06 4.64 13.38
N ILE A 427 11.05 5.96 13.32
CA ILE A 427 10.46 6.83 14.34
C ILE A 427 9.17 7.40 13.74
N GLN A 428 8.03 7.03 14.31
CA GLN A 428 6.72 7.54 13.91
C GLN A 428 6.25 8.58 14.92
N VAL A 429 6.03 9.80 14.47
CA VAL A 429 5.32 10.81 15.23
C VAL A 429 3.83 10.59 15.02
N VAL A 430 3.12 10.24 16.08
CA VAL A 430 1.69 9.96 16.04
C VAL A 430 0.92 11.22 16.38
N PRO A 431 0.06 11.72 15.48
CA PRO A 431 -0.76 12.90 15.72
C PRO A 431 -1.71 12.71 16.92
N TYR A 432 -2.06 13.81 17.59
CA TYR A 432 -3.07 13.80 18.64
C TYR A 432 -4.41 13.28 18.13
N GLY A 433 -5.18 12.61 18.99
CA GLY A 433 -6.52 12.13 18.67
C GLY A 433 -6.71 10.62 18.79
N LYS A 434 -5.93 9.95 19.65
CA LYS A 434 -6.01 8.50 19.92
C LYS A 434 -5.77 7.66 18.66
N LEU A 435 -4.75 8.04 17.88
CA LEU A 435 -4.38 7.36 16.64
C LEU A 435 -3.35 6.24 16.84
N GLU A 436 -2.85 6.02 18.05
CA GLU A 436 -1.82 5.04 18.38
C GLU A 436 -2.16 3.60 17.90
N PRO A 437 -3.39 3.09 18.08
CA PRO A 437 -3.74 1.75 17.59
C PRO A 437 -3.70 1.64 16.06
N MET A 438 -4.03 2.72 15.34
CA MET A 438 -3.92 2.79 13.88
C MET A 438 -2.45 2.87 13.46
N ALA A 439 -1.68 3.73 14.12
CA ALA A 439 -0.25 3.93 13.87
C ALA A 439 0.54 2.63 14.06
N GLN A 440 0.25 1.90 15.13
CA GLN A 440 0.84 0.59 15.41
C GLN A 440 0.50 -0.43 14.31
N ARG A 441 -0.78 -0.52 13.92
CA ARG A 441 -1.27 -1.48 12.94
C ARG A 441 -0.72 -1.23 11.53
N GLU A 442 -0.61 0.05 11.12
CA GLU A 442 -0.20 0.42 9.76
C GLU A 442 1.32 0.48 9.58
N PHE A 443 2.08 0.82 10.63
CA PHE A 443 3.53 0.99 10.53
C PHE A 443 4.34 0.32 11.64
N GLY A 444 3.82 0.23 12.87
CA GLY A 444 4.54 -0.39 13.99
C GLY A 444 4.75 -1.89 13.80
N ASP A 445 3.66 -2.64 13.63
CA ASP A 445 3.72 -4.09 13.39
C ASP A 445 4.45 -4.43 12.08
N PRO A 446 4.17 -3.73 10.93
CA PRO A 446 4.91 -3.94 9.71
C PRO A 446 6.42 -3.70 9.86
N ALA A 447 6.84 -2.62 10.53
CA ALA A 447 8.25 -2.32 10.74
C ALA A 447 8.95 -3.44 11.53
N ALA A 448 8.34 -3.92 12.61
CA ALA A 448 8.86 -5.04 13.39
C ALA A 448 9.00 -6.30 12.53
N ASN A 449 7.99 -6.61 11.70
CA ASN A 449 7.99 -7.77 10.80
C ASN A 449 8.96 -7.64 9.61
N MET A 450 9.40 -6.41 9.28
CA MET A 450 10.50 -6.13 8.34
C MET A 450 11.89 -6.22 9.01
N GLY A 451 11.95 -6.51 10.31
CA GLY A 451 13.20 -6.54 11.08
C GLY A 451 13.75 -5.15 11.38
N LEU A 452 12.87 -4.14 11.45
CA LEU A 452 13.21 -2.77 11.82
C LEU A 452 12.91 -2.51 13.30
N ARG A 453 13.63 -1.59 13.92
CA ARG A 453 13.26 -1.07 15.24
C ARG A 453 12.20 0.01 15.07
N TYR A 454 11.00 -0.20 15.56
CA TYR A 454 9.96 0.81 15.62
C TYR A 454 10.02 1.58 16.93
N LEU A 455 9.93 2.90 16.84
CA LEU A 455 9.81 3.84 17.96
C LEU A 455 8.63 4.76 17.69
N GLU A 456 7.74 4.86 18.66
CA GLU A 456 6.58 5.75 18.62
C GLU A 456 6.84 7.00 19.44
N TYR A 457 6.39 8.12 18.93
CA TYR A 457 6.28 9.38 19.66
C TYR A 457 4.89 9.95 19.49
N SER A 458 4.00 9.65 20.42
CA SER A 458 2.67 10.22 20.47
C SER A 458 2.73 11.65 21.01
N ILE A 459 2.23 12.60 20.23
CA ILE A 459 2.20 14.00 20.65
C ILE A 459 1.14 14.26 21.70
N SER A 460 1.41 15.24 22.56
CA SER A 460 0.41 15.78 23.47
C SER A 460 -0.54 16.74 22.73
N VAL A 461 -1.60 17.19 23.41
CA VAL A 461 -2.55 18.15 22.83
C VAL A 461 -1.88 19.51 22.54
N GLU A 462 -0.90 19.91 23.36
CA GLU A 462 -0.15 21.16 23.23
C GLU A 462 0.76 21.16 21.99
N GLU A 463 1.16 19.98 21.54
CA GLU A 463 1.96 19.79 20.33
C GLU A 463 1.10 19.75 19.05
N SER A 464 -0.23 19.72 19.20
CA SER A 464 -1.19 19.73 18.09
C SER A 464 -1.65 21.15 17.77
N THR A 465 -1.58 21.56 16.50
CA THR A 465 -2.14 22.84 16.06
C THR A 465 -3.67 22.89 16.17
N LEU A 466 -4.33 21.75 16.40
CA LEU A 466 -5.78 21.74 16.61
C LEU A 466 -6.19 22.50 17.88
N LEU A 467 -5.37 22.49 18.92
CA LEU A 467 -5.65 23.25 20.15
C LEU A 467 -5.77 24.76 19.86
N GLU A 468 -4.84 25.28 19.03
CA GLU A 468 -4.85 26.70 18.64
C GLU A 468 -6.02 27.03 17.70
N THR A 469 -6.40 26.10 16.81
CA THR A 469 -7.39 26.36 15.75
C THR A 469 -8.83 26.13 16.19
N LEU A 470 -9.06 25.19 17.10
CA LEU A 470 -10.40 24.76 17.53
C LEU A 470 -10.74 25.19 18.95
N GLY A 471 -9.73 25.48 19.76
CA GLY A 471 -9.88 25.79 21.19
C GLY A 471 -10.08 24.55 22.09
N PRO A 472 -9.86 24.69 23.42
CA PRO A 472 -9.82 23.56 24.35
C PRO A 472 -11.19 22.87 24.54
N ASP A 473 -12.30 23.56 24.31
CA ASP A 473 -13.66 23.02 24.52
C ASP A 473 -14.22 22.27 23.31
N HIS A 474 -13.53 22.32 22.16
CA HIS A 474 -13.97 21.61 20.95
C HIS A 474 -13.93 20.09 21.16
N PRO A 475 -14.93 19.30 20.71
CA PRO A 475 -14.96 17.84 20.88
C PRO A 475 -13.70 17.14 20.42
N ALA A 476 -13.09 17.57 19.31
CA ALA A 476 -11.85 17.00 18.82
C ALA A 476 -10.64 17.20 19.77
N ILE A 477 -10.73 18.10 20.72
CA ILE A 477 -9.71 18.35 21.75
C ILE A 477 -10.13 17.68 23.07
N LYS A 478 -11.36 17.93 23.52
CA LYS A 478 -11.83 17.55 24.85
C LYS A 478 -12.24 16.07 24.95
N ASP A 479 -12.81 15.50 23.88
CA ASP A 479 -13.30 14.11 23.83
C ASP A 479 -13.02 13.47 22.46
N PRO A 480 -11.75 13.06 22.20
CA PRO A 480 -11.43 12.38 20.95
C PRO A 480 -12.25 11.11 20.70
N ASP A 481 -12.70 10.42 21.76
CA ASP A 481 -13.54 9.22 21.61
C ASP A 481 -14.88 9.53 20.96
N SER A 482 -15.45 10.72 21.21
CA SER A 482 -16.69 11.15 20.53
C SER A 482 -16.49 11.32 19.03
N VAL A 483 -15.30 11.78 18.61
CA VAL A 483 -14.96 11.91 17.19
C VAL A 483 -14.82 10.53 16.56
N HIS A 484 -14.17 9.57 17.23
CA HIS A 484 -14.09 8.18 16.76
C HIS A 484 -15.47 7.52 16.65
N ARG A 485 -16.37 7.75 17.62
CA ARG A 485 -17.76 7.27 17.55
C ARG A 485 -18.56 7.90 16.40
N SER A 486 -18.21 9.12 15.98
CA SER A 486 -18.86 9.81 14.84
C SER A 486 -18.45 9.26 13.47
N GLY A 487 -17.49 8.33 13.41
CA GLY A 487 -17.07 7.64 12.21
C GLY A 487 -15.76 8.14 11.61
N TRP A 488 -15.28 7.35 10.64
CA TRP A 488 -13.98 7.56 10.00
C TRP A 488 -13.81 8.95 9.36
N ASP A 489 -14.86 9.48 8.73
CA ASP A 489 -14.80 10.79 8.07
C ASP A 489 -14.41 11.90 9.03
N LYS A 490 -14.88 11.85 10.28
CA LYS A 490 -14.55 12.84 11.31
C LYS A 490 -13.14 12.64 11.85
N VAL A 491 -12.69 11.42 12.03
CA VAL A 491 -11.29 11.11 12.38
C VAL A 491 -10.35 11.63 11.29
N ALA A 492 -10.65 11.33 10.03
CA ALA A 492 -9.87 11.78 8.88
C ALA A 492 -9.87 13.32 8.77
N GLU A 493 -11.03 13.96 8.93
CA GLU A 493 -11.17 15.41 8.87
C GLU A 493 -10.28 16.11 9.89
N TYR A 494 -10.41 15.78 11.16
CA TYR A 494 -9.70 16.50 12.23
C TYR A 494 -8.26 16.04 12.36
N TYR A 495 -8.04 14.76 12.60
CA TYR A 495 -6.72 14.27 13.03
C TYR A 495 -5.76 13.98 11.88
N LEU A 496 -6.27 13.68 10.68
CA LEU A 496 -5.43 13.42 9.52
C LEU A 496 -5.41 14.58 8.52
N GLY A 497 -6.46 15.42 8.47
CA GLY A 497 -6.63 16.48 7.48
C GLY A 497 -6.32 17.89 7.99
N LYS A 498 -6.71 18.24 9.22
CA LYS A 498 -6.59 19.61 9.74
C LYS A 498 -5.42 19.83 10.70
N GLN A 499 -4.85 18.77 11.23
CA GLN A 499 -3.79 18.83 12.23
C GLN A 499 -2.40 19.01 11.60
N ASN A 500 -1.58 19.90 12.18
CA ASN A 500 -0.13 19.92 12.05
C ASN A 500 0.50 19.69 13.44
N VAL A 501 1.80 19.47 13.47
CA VAL A 501 2.52 19.00 14.67
C VAL A 501 3.69 19.93 14.99
N ARG A 502 3.73 20.41 16.25
CA ARG A 502 4.87 21.11 16.84
C ARG A 502 5.50 20.19 17.87
N VAL A 503 6.56 19.49 17.50
CA VAL A 503 7.24 18.55 18.40
C VAL A 503 7.92 19.29 19.55
N ASP A 504 7.63 18.92 20.80
CA ASP A 504 8.46 19.31 21.93
C ASP A 504 9.78 18.56 21.90
N VAL A 505 10.83 19.25 21.49
CA VAL A 505 12.16 18.64 21.29
C VAL A 505 12.79 18.12 22.60
N GLN A 506 12.38 18.63 23.76
CA GLN A 506 12.88 18.12 25.05
C GLN A 506 12.20 16.79 25.37
N ARG A 507 10.88 16.71 25.20
CA ARG A 507 10.08 15.49 25.37
C ARG A 507 10.46 14.43 24.31
N PHE A 508 10.88 14.86 23.11
CA PHE A 508 11.29 13.99 22.00
C PHE A 508 12.74 13.45 22.14
N ALA A 509 13.62 14.15 22.87
CA ALA A 509 15.04 13.78 23.00
C ALA A 509 15.28 12.33 23.47
N PRO A 510 14.51 11.74 24.42
CA PRO A 510 14.64 10.34 24.79
C PRO A 510 14.40 9.37 23.63
N THR A 511 13.45 9.67 22.72
CA THR A 511 13.19 8.84 21.53
C THR A 511 14.39 8.81 20.59
N LEU A 512 15.06 9.95 20.39
CA LEU A 512 16.31 10.03 19.63
C LEU A 512 17.45 9.23 20.30
N ALA A 513 17.54 9.27 21.63
CA ALA A 513 18.51 8.49 22.37
C ALA A 513 18.27 6.98 22.22
N LEU A 514 17.01 6.52 22.32
CA LEU A 514 16.67 5.12 22.10
C LEU A 514 17.03 4.63 20.69
N ALA A 515 16.87 5.48 19.66
CA ALA A 515 17.28 5.15 18.31
C ALA A 515 18.81 4.95 18.20
N LEU A 516 19.59 5.83 18.83
CA LEU A 516 21.06 5.69 18.88
C LEU A 516 21.50 4.47 19.66
N ASP A 517 20.87 4.19 20.78
CA ASP A 517 21.21 3.03 21.63
C ASP A 517 20.95 1.74 20.89
N HIS A 518 19.83 1.64 20.13
CA HIS A 518 19.59 0.51 19.26
C HIS A 518 20.70 0.32 18.20
N LEU A 519 21.12 1.39 17.53
CA LEU A 519 22.20 1.33 16.52
C LEU A 519 23.59 1.03 17.14
N ARG A 520 23.79 1.24 18.45
CA ARG A 520 25.00 0.83 19.18
C ARG A 520 25.01 -0.63 19.58
N GLN A 521 23.84 -1.23 19.72
CA GLN A 521 23.67 -2.64 20.12
C GLN A 521 23.72 -3.63 18.96
N GLN A 522 23.70 -3.13 17.72
CA GLN A 522 23.85 -3.91 16.48
C GLN A 522 25.31 -4.32 16.25
#